data_69660f92a021ae363e6c4bac845a7f59
#
_entry.id   69660f92a021ae363e6c4bac845a7f59
#
_cell.length_a   1.000
_cell.length_b   1.000
_cell.length_c   1.000
_cell.angle_alpha   90.00
_cell.angle_beta   90.00
_cell.angle_gamma   90.00
#
_symmetry.space_group_name_H-M   'P 1'
#
loop_
_entity.id
_entity.type
_entity.pdbx_description
1 polymer ?
#
loop_
_entity_poly.entity_id
_entity_poly.type
_entity_poly.pdbx_seq_one_letter_code
_entity_poly.pdbx_strand_id
1 'polypeptide(L)'
;SFTTVLGNDQFKKLVISTMKKNKINFQGIVDNTRPTTNKNTILSGNYKLVKIDTLDNQPISEKILNKISNSIKKIKADIVIFSDFRHGIFNKKSIPILSKSIKGKTFKVADSQVATRWGNIIDFLNFDLITPNEREARFSLADQDSSISVLSRNLVKHTKLKNLILKLGERGLVSVNIKGKNSL
;
A
#
# COMPACT_ATOMS: atom_id res chain seq x y z
N SER A 1 -10.92 10.43 4.26
CA SER A 1 -9.98 11.23 3.47
C SER A 1 -9.08 10.32 2.63
N PHE A 2 -8.75 10.75 1.42
CA PHE A 2 -7.86 10.02 0.52
C PHE A 2 -6.77 10.95 -0.02
N THR A 3 -5.50 10.58 0.15
CA THR A 3 -4.34 11.35 -0.30
C THR A 3 -3.54 10.51 -1.31
N THR A 4 -3.20 11.09 -2.46
CA THR A 4 -2.39 10.42 -3.49
C THR A 4 -1.60 11.41 -4.32
N VAL A 5 -0.69 10.90 -5.15
CA VAL A 5 0.06 11.69 -6.14
C VAL A 5 -0.60 11.55 -7.51
N LEU A 6 -0.75 12.66 -8.20
CA LEU A 6 -1.28 12.73 -9.56
C LEU A 6 -0.25 13.42 -10.47
N GLY A 7 -0.24 13.06 -11.73
CA GLY A 7 0.43 13.81 -12.79
C GLY A 7 -0.31 15.12 -13.10
N ASN A 8 0.31 15.96 -13.93
CA ASN A 8 -0.33 17.15 -14.46
C ASN A 8 -0.86 16.91 -15.88
N ASP A 9 -1.80 15.98 -16.01
CA ASP A 9 -2.36 15.49 -17.26
C ASP A 9 -3.89 15.49 -17.26
N GLN A 10 -4.50 15.01 -18.36
CA GLN A 10 -5.94 14.93 -18.51
C GLN A 10 -6.64 14.05 -17.45
N PHE A 11 -5.97 12.99 -16.97
CA PHE A 11 -6.54 12.07 -15.98
C PHE A 11 -6.67 12.71 -14.60
N LYS A 12 -5.85 13.71 -14.28
CA LYS A 12 -5.98 14.48 -13.05
C LYS A 12 -7.40 15.03 -12.86
N LYS A 13 -7.97 15.63 -13.91
CA LYS A 13 -9.33 16.22 -13.86
C LYS A 13 -10.36 15.12 -13.61
N LEU A 14 -10.21 13.97 -14.26
CA LEU A 14 -11.11 12.82 -14.10
C LEU A 14 -11.07 12.29 -12.66
N VAL A 15 -9.88 12.10 -12.09
CA VAL A 15 -9.74 11.63 -10.70
C VAL A 15 -10.40 12.61 -9.74
N ILE A 16 -10.09 13.91 -9.83
CA ILE A 16 -10.63 14.94 -8.94
C ILE A 16 -12.16 14.99 -9.02
N SER A 17 -12.72 14.98 -10.24
CA SER A 17 -14.18 15.02 -10.44
C SER A 17 -14.87 13.76 -9.87
N THR A 18 -14.26 12.60 -10.06
CA THR A 18 -14.75 11.32 -9.52
C THR A 18 -14.76 11.32 -7.99
N MET A 19 -13.68 11.76 -7.37
CA MET A 19 -13.59 11.87 -5.91
C MET A 19 -14.64 12.83 -5.34
N LYS A 20 -14.82 14.00 -6.00
CA LYS A 20 -15.84 14.98 -5.63
C LYS A 20 -17.26 14.40 -5.75
N LYS A 21 -17.55 13.74 -6.88
CA LYS A 21 -18.86 13.09 -7.11
C LYS A 21 -19.20 12.07 -6.03
N ASN A 22 -18.21 11.33 -5.56
CA ASN A 22 -18.38 10.33 -4.50
C ASN A 22 -18.23 10.92 -3.08
N LYS A 23 -18.18 12.25 -2.92
CA LYS A 23 -18.09 12.95 -1.64
C LYS A 23 -16.86 12.53 -0.81
N ILE A 24 -15.77 12.13 -1.47
CA ILE A 24 -14.53 11.75 -0.81
C ILE A 24 -13.71 13.02 -0.52
N ASN A 25 -13.31 13.23 0.73
CA ASN A 25 -12.34 14.27 1.06
C ASN A 25 -10.99 13.90 0.46
N PHE A 26 -10.66 14.54 -0.67
CA PHE A 26 -9.56 14.17 -1.54
C PHE A 26 -8.44 15.19 -1.57
N GLN A 27 -7.22 14.73 -1.39
CA GLN A 27 -5.99 15.52 -1.54
C GLN A 27 -5.10 14.94 -2.63
N GLY A 28 -5.26 15.42 -3.84
CA GLY A 28 -4.38 15.11 -4.97
C GLY A 28 -3.15 16.00 -4.99
N ILE A 29 -1.98 15.45 -4.70
CA ILE A 29 -0.71 16.17 -4.75
C ILE A 29 -0.15 16.04 -6.16
N VAL A 30 -0.04 17.18 -6.88
CA VAL A 30 0.43 17.16 -8.27
C VAL A 30 1.95 17.08 -8.32
N ASP A 31 2.44 16.11 -9.08
CA ASP A 31 3.85 15.96 -9.47
C ASP A 31 3.95 16.08 -10.99
N ASN A 32 4.61 17.15 -11.47
CA ASN A 32 4.75 17.42 -12.90
C ASN A 32 5.77 16.50 -13.59
N THR A 33 6.49 15.69 -12.85
CA THR A 33 7.56 14.83 -13.39
C THR A 33 7.08 13.42 -13.73
N ARG A 34 5.81 13.10 -13.43
CA ARG A 34 5.23 11.78 -13.66
C ARG A 34 3.80 11.85 -14.21
N PRO A 35 3.35 10.83 -14.93
CA PRO A 35 1.94 10.74 -15.33
C PRO A 35 1.04 10.37 -14.14
N THR A 36 -0.23 10.71 -14.22
CA THR A 36 -1.26 10.04 -13.41
C THR A 36 -1.31 8.57 -13.83
N THR A 37 -1.22 7.66 -12.85
CA THR A 37 -1.26 6.23 -13.14
C THR A 37 -2.55 5.88 -13.88
N ASN A 38 -2.40 5.30 -15.06
CA ASN A 38 -3.50 4.82 -15.88
C ASN A 38 -3.27 3.36 -16.26
N LYS A 39 -4.27 2.52 -16.00
CA LYS A 39 -4.26 1.08 -16.28
C LYS A 39 -5.39 0.75 -17.25
N ASN A 40 -5.05 0.59 -18.51
CA ASN A 40 -5.99 0.24 -19.56
C ASN A 40 -5.99 -1.26 -19.81
N THR A 41 -7.19 -1.86 -19.83
CA THR A 41 -7.37 -3.25 -20.25
C THR A 41 -8.27 -3.26 -21.48
N ILE A 42 -7.78 -3.82 -22.56
CA ILE A 42 -8.53 -4.00 -23.80
C ILE A 42 -9.15 -5.40 -23.76
N LEU A 43 -10.47 -5.44 -23.89
CA LEU A 43 -11.26 -6.67 -23.85
C LEU A 43 -11.89 -6.93 -25.22
N SER A 44 -12.01 -8.21 -25.59
CA SER A 44 -12.90 -8.66 -26.68
C SER A 44 -13.90 -9.63 -26.07
N GLY A 45 -15.14 -9.20 -25.94
CA GLY A 45 -16.12 -9.91 -25.09
C GLY A 45 -15.61 -10.03 -23.66
N ASN A 46 -15.50 -11.26 -23.16
CA ASN A 46 -14.94 -11.56 -21.83
C ASN A 46 -13.44 -11.85 -21.85
N TYR A 47 -12.80 -11.81 -23.02
CA TYR A 47 -11.37 -12.07 -23.17
C TYR A 47 -10.56 -10.80 -22.97
N LYS A 48 -9.55 -10.88 -22.08
CA LYS A 48 -8.56 -9.84 -21.90
C LYS A 48 -7.48 -9.99 -22.96
N LEU A 49 -7.47 -9.08 -23.95
CA LEU A 49 -6.50 -9.10 -25.05
C LEU A 49 -5.16 -8.53 -24.61
N VAL A 50 -5.18 -7.32 -24.04
CA VAL A 50 -3.95 -6.64 -23.64
C VAL A 50 -4.22 -5.71 -22.46
N LYS A 51 -3.21 -5.52 -21.63
CA LYS A 51 -3.18 -4.52 -20.56
C LYS A 51 -2.02 -3.56 -20.81
N ILE A 52 -2.36 -2.28 -20.89
CA ILE A 52 -1.40 -1.18 -21.11
C ILE A 52 -1.41 -0.31 -19.86
N ASP A 53 -0.30 -0.32 -19.13
CA ASP A 53 -0.15 0.48 -17.92
C ASP A 53 0.77 1.69 -18.22
N THR A 54 0.26 2.90 -18.02
CA THR A 54 1.05 4.14 -18.04
C THR A 54 1.26 4.59 -16.60
N LEU A 55 2.49 4.50 -16.12
CA LEU A 55 2.84 4.81 -14.74
C LEU A 55 4.33 5.12 -14.59
N ASP A 56 4.70 5.72 -13.46
CA ASP A 56 6.09 5.87 -13.04
C ASP A 56 6.29 5.16 -11.69
N ASN A 57 7.27 4.26 -11.64
CA ASN A 57 7.64 3.50 -10.44
C ASN A 57 8.80 4.12 -9.67
N GLN A 58 9.39 5.21 -10.17
CA GLN A 58 10.51 5.86 -9.48
C GLN A 58 10.03 6.45 -8.15
N PRO A 59 10.90 6.49 -7.13
CA PRO A 59 10.57 7.17 -5.89
C PRO A 59 10.12 8.62 -6.13
N ILE A 60 9.12 9.05 -5.39
CA ILE A 60 8.71 10.46 -5.40
C ILE A 60 9.83 11.36 -4.85
N SER A 61 9.88 12.60 -5.35
CA SER A 61 10.85 13.58 -4.85
C SER A 61 10.60 13.94 -3.38
N GLU A 62 11.64 14.43 -2.70
CA GLU A 62 11.51 14.89 -1.29
C GLU A 62 10.48 16.00 -1.14
N LYS A 63 10.36 16.88 -2.14
CA LYS A 63 9.33 17.93 -2.17
C LYS A 63 7.92 17.35 -2.13
N ILE A 64 7.65 16.31 -2.90
CA ILE A 64 6.35 15.61 -2.93
C ILE A 64 6.14 14.84 -1.62
N LEU A 65 7.15 14.12 -1.13
CA LEU A 65 7.12 13.40 0.14
C LEU A 65 6.75 14.35 1.30
N ASN A 66 7.37 15.52 1.36
CA ASN A 66 7.09 16.54 2.38
C ASN A 66 5.64 17.06 2.29
N LYS A 67 5.11 17.24 1.08
CA LYS A 67 3.70 17.62 0.91
C LYS A 67 2.75 16.54 1.45
N ILE A 68 3.01 15.26 1.16
CA ILE A 68 2.21 14.13 1.69
C ILE A 68 2.31 14.09 3.22
N SER A 69 3.52 14.16 3.76
CA SER A 69 3.77 14.18 5.21
C SER A 69 3.00 15.31 5.90
N ASN A 70 3.04 16.51 5.35
CA ASN A 70 2.31 17.67 5.89
C ASN A 70 0.79 17.51 5.79
N SER A 71 0.29 16.85 4.75
CA SER A 71 -1.12 16.47 4.64
C SER A 71 -1.52 15.51 5.76
N ILE A 72 -0.75 14.43 5.94
CA ILE A 72 -1.02 13.43 6.99
C ILE A 72 -1.05 14.06 8.37
N LYS A 73 -0.11 14.96 8.67
CA LYS A 73 -0.04 15.66 9.97
C LYS A 73 -1.29 16.46 10.33
N LYS A 74 -2.09 16.85 9.33
CA LYS A 74 -3.32 17.66 9.52
C LYS A 74 -4.57 16.79 9.71
N ILE A 75 -4.48 15.51 9.41
CA ILE A 75 -5.62 14.58 9.45
C ILE A 75 -5.69 13.94 10.84
N LYS A 76 -6.89 13.96 11.43
CA LYS A 76 -7.26 13.11 12.56
C LYS A 76 -8.05 11.94 12.00
N ALA A 77 -7.61 10.72 12.26
CA ALA A 77 -8.28 9.52 11.81
C ALA A 77 -8.06 8.40 12.83
N ASP A 78 -9.05 7.55 13.00
CA ASP A 78 -8.94 6.35 13.84
C ASP A 78 -8.10 5.29 13.15
N ILE A 79 -8.17 5.24 11.82
CA ILE A 79 -7.44 4.28 10.97
C ILE A 79 -6.76 5.02 9.82
N VAL A 80 -5.51 4.68 9.54
CA VAL A 80 -4.77 5.10 8.35
C VAL A 80 -4.31 3.87 7.58
N ILE A 81 -4.65 3.81 6.28
CA ILE A 81 -4.29 2.73 5.39
C ILE A 81 -3.23 3.21 4.40
N PHE A 82 -2.09 2.55 4.35
CA PHE A 82 -1.07 2.69 3.31
C PHE A 82 -1.32 1.62 2.25
N SER A 83 -1.91 2.06 1.12
CA SER A 83 -2.20 1.19 -0.02
C SER A 83 -1.10 1.36 -1.07
N ASP A 84 -0.20 0.39 -1.13
CA ASP A 84 1.01 0.45 -1.94
C ASP A 84 0.89 -0.38 -3.21
N PHE A 85 0.72 0.30 -4.33
CA PHE A 85 0.72 -0.29 -5.67
C PHE A 85 2.12 -0.25 -6.34
N ARG A 86 3.16 0.05 -5.58
CA ARG A 86 4.55 0.15 -6.06
C ARG A 86 4.80 1.25 -7.10
N HIS A 87 4.05 2.33 -7.03
CA HIS A 87 4.19 3.49 -7.93
C HIS A 87 4.99 4.63 -7.27
N GLY A 88 5.98 4.30 -6.44
CA GLY A 88 7.02 5.23 -5.96
C GLY A 88 6.68 6.04 -4.71
N ILE A 89 5.46 5.99 -4.18
CA ILE A 89 5.10 6.70 -2.93
C ILE A 89 5.78 6.03 -1.73
N PHE A 90 5.69 4.69 -1.65
CA PHE A 90 6.18 3.92 -0.53
C PHE A 90 7.48 3.20 -0.86
N ASN A 91 8.48 3.38 -0.02
CA ASN A 91 9.79 2.72 -0.06
C ASN A 91 10.44 2.78 1.33
N LYS A 92 11.60 2.15 1.50
CA LYS A 92 12.34 2.11 2.78
C LYS A 92 12.59 3.48 3.41
N LYS A 93 12.75 4.55 2.59
CA LYS A 93 12.94 5.93 3.07
C LYS A 93 11.61 6.61 3.42
N SER A 94 10.60 6.50 2.55
CA SER A 94 9.34 7.23 2.70
C SER A 94 8.41 6.63 3.75
N ILE A 95 8.33 5.31 3.88
CA ILE A 95 7.45 4.63 4.85
C ILE A 95 7.66 5.13 6.29
N PRO A 96 8.90 5.17 6.83
CA PRO A 96 9.12 5.68 8.19
C PRO A 96 8.73 7.15 8.37
N ILE A 97 9.01 7.99 7.36
CA ILE A 97 8.68 9.43 7.38
C ILE A 97 7.15 9.62 7.43
N LEU A 98 6.43 8.94 6.54
CA LEU A 98 4.97 9.03 6.47
C LEU A 98 4.30 8.42 7.70
N SER A 99 4.80 7.29 8.19
CA SER A 99 4.29 6.65 9.41
C SER A 99 4.46 7.54 10.65
N LYS A 100 5.61 8.21 10.80
CA LYS A 100 5.86 9.19 11.88
C LYS A 100 4.99 10.43 11.78
N SER A 101 4.45 10.73 10.60
CA SER A 101 3.56 11.88 10.40
C SER A 101 2.14 11.65 10.91
N ILE A 102 1.77 10.40 11.16
CA ILE A 102 0.48 10.02 11.73
C ILE A 102 0.46 10.38 13.21
N LYS A 103 -0.55 11.15 13.63
CA LYS A 103 -0.68 11.62 15.01
C LYS A 103 -1.57 10.70 15.85
N GLY A 104 -1.26 10.64 17.16
CA GLY A 104 -2.09 9.97 18.15
C GLY A 104 -2.04 8.43 18.08
N LYS A 105 -3.05 7.81 18.69
CA LYS A 105 -3.22 6.33 18.72
C LYS A 105 -4.00 5.84 17.50
N THR A 106 -3.56 6.21 16.31
CA THR A 106 -4.20 5.81 15.05
C THR A 106 -3.82 4.38 14.70
N PHE A 107 -4.79 3.54 14.34
CA PHE A 107 -4.57 2.19 13.86
C PHE A 107 -3.98 2.22 12.44
N LYS A 108 -2.80 1.65 12.25
CA LYS A 108 -2.04 1.68 11.00
C LYS A 108 -2.17 0.35 10.25
N VAL A 109 -2.64 0.44 9.01
CA VAL A 109 -2.78 -0.70 8.11
C VAL A 109 -1.88 -0.51 6.90
N ALA A 110 -1.25 -1.59 6.42
CA ALA A 110 -0.56 -1.59 5.15
C ALA A 110 -1.01 -2.78 4.27
N ASP A 111 -1.28 -2.46 3.01
CA ASP A 111 -1.47 -3.41 1.92
C ASP A 111 -0.47 -3.07 0.82
N SER A 112 0.40 -4.01 0.47
CA SER A 112 1.48 -3.78 -0.50
C SER A 112 1.54 -4.90 -1.50
N GLN A 113 1.47 -4.54 -2.77
CA GLN A 113 1.55 -5.50 -3.87
C GLN A 113 3.01 -5.90 -4.17
N VAL A 114 3.21 -7.14 -4.60
CA VAL A 114 4.41 -7.54 -5.31
C VAL A 114 4.25 -7.13 -6.77
N ALA A 115 5.07 -6.18 -7.20
CA ALA A 115 5.15 -5.76 -8.60
C ALA A 115 6.50 -6.20 -9.19
N THR A 116 6.73 -5.84 -10.43
CA THR A 116 7.99 -6.07 -11.15
C THR A 116 9.21 -5.39 -10.53
N ARG A 117 9.01 -4.52 -9.53
CA ARG A 117 10.08 -3.86 -8.76
C ARG A 117 10.10 -4.32 -7.32
N TRP A 118 11.30 -4.34 -6.78
CA TRP A 118 11.60 -4.66 -5.39
C TRP A 118 10.81 -3.77 -4.45
N GLY A 119 10.00 -4.36 -3.70
CA GLY A 119 9.27 -3.73 -2.64
C GLY A 119 8.70 -4.81 -1.74
N ASN A 120 8.62 -4.50 -0.48
CA ASN A 120 8.49 -5.54 0.49
C ASN A 120 7.49 -5.13 1.56
N ILE A 121 6.48 -5.97 1.77
CA ILE A 121 5.52 -5.76 2.86
C ILE A 121 6.23 -5.69 4.22
N ILE A 122 7.42 -6.28 4.37
CA ILE A 122 8.21 -6.21 5.60
C ILE A 122 8.84 -4.84 5.86
N ASP A 123 8.82 -3.92 4.89
CA ASP A 123 9.25 -2.53 5.11
C ASP A 123 8.25 -1.73 5.99
N PHE A 124 7.01 -2.21 6.14
CA PHE A 124 5.97 -1.59 6.98
C PHE A 124 6.10 -2.04 8.44
N LEU A 125 7.20 -1.64 9.06
CA LEU A 125 7.51 -2.00 10.44
C LEU A 125 6.58 -1.31 11.45
N ASN A 126 6.20 -2.04 12.51
CA ASN A 126 5.37 -1.53 13.61
C ASN A 126 4.01 -0.99 13.17
N PHE A 127 3.44 -1.55 12.10
CA PHE A 127 2.05 -1.35 11.75
C PHE A 127 1.16 -2.23 12.64
N ASP A 128 -0.10 -1.83 12.80
CA ASP A 128 -1.04 -2.62 13.61
C ASP A 128 -1.59 -3.81 12.81
N LEU A 129 -1.66 -3.69 11.48
CA LEU A 129 -2.13 -4.72 10.57
C LEU A 129 -1.42 -4.65 9.23
N ILE A 130 -1.04 -5.80 8.66
CA ILE A 130 -0.72 -5.94 7.24
C ILE A 130 -1.58 -7.03 6.60
N THR A 131 -1.84 -6.90 5.28
CA THR A 131 -2.77 -7.76 4.55
C THR A 131 -2.19 -8.36 3.27
N PRO A 132 -1.02 -9.00 3.29
CA PRO A 132 -0.41 -9.61 2.11
C PRO A 132 -1.22 -10.81 1.61
N ASN A 133 -1.08 -11.13 0.31
CA ASN A 133 -1.40 -12.45 -0.17
C ASN A 133 -0.21 -13.41 0.04
N GLU A 134 -0.43 -14.72 -0.16
CA GLU A 134 0.61 -15.73 0.03
C GLU A 134 1.84 -15.47 -0.83
N ARG A 135 1.66 -15.09 -2.11
CA ARG A 135 2.76 -14.79 -3.02
C ARG A 135 3.58 -13.59 -2.53
N GLU A 136 2.92 -12.55 -2.06
CA GLU A 136 3.56 -11.36 -1.48
C GLU A 136 4.35 -11.70 -0.22
N ALA A 137 3.77 -12.52 0.64
CA ALA A 137 4.41 -12.99 1.86
C ALA A 137 5.67 -13.84 1.56
N ARG A 138 5.54 -14.83 0.68
CA ARG A 138 6.65 -15.68 0.26
C ARG A 138 7.77 -14.90 -0.40
N PHE A 139 7.42 -14.03 -1.32
CA PHE A 139 8.39 -13.15 -2.00
C PHE A 139 9.15 -12.27 -0.99
N SER A 140 8.43 -11.70 -0.02
CA SER A 140 9.03 -10.76 0.92
C SER A 140 10.01 -11.41 1.90
N LEU A 141 9.82 -12.69 2.21
CA LEU A 141 10.70 -13.46 3.09
C LEU A 141 11.70 -14.35 2.32
N ALA A 142 11.64 -14.35 0.98
CA ALA A 142 12.36 -15.32 0.14
C ALA A 142 12.14 -16.78 0.58
N ASP A 143 10.90 -17.10 0.98
CA ASP A 143 10.49 -18.39 1.58
C ASP A 143 9.42 -19.03 0.71
N GLN A 144 9.80 -20.05 -0.05
CA GLN A 144 8.89 -20.74 -0.96
C GLN A 144 8.31 -22.04 -0.37
N ASP A 145 8.96 -22.62 0.63
CA ASP A 145 8.73 -24.00 1.05
C ASP A 145 8.02 -24.12 2.40
N SER A 146 8.09 -23.10 3.24
CA SER A 146 7.47 -23.13 4.57
C SER A 146 5.96 -23.30 4.53
N SER A 147 5.41 -23.99 5.54
CA SER A 147 3.97 -24.01 5.78
C SER A 147 3.42 -22.61 6.02
N ILE A 148 2.11 -22.42 5.78
CA ILE A 148 1.41 -21.14 6.02
C ILE A 148 1.59 -20.67 7.46
N SER A 149 1.60 -21.58 8.42
CA SER A 149 1.80 -21.25 9.84
C SER A 149 3.21 -20.69 10.09
N VAL A 150 4.24 -21.30 9.54
CA VAL A 150 5.64 -20.83 9.65
C VAL A 150 5.82 -19.50 8.93
N LEU A 151 5.30 -19.38 7.71
CA LEU A 151 5.33 -18.15 6.91
C LEU A 151 4.69 -16.97 7.66
N SER A 152 3.50 -17.19 8.24
CA SER A 152 2.79 -16.18 9.03
C SER A 152 3.59 -15.75 10.25
N ARG A 153 4.17 -16.71 10.99
CA ARG A 153 5.01 -16.43 12.17
C ARG A 153 6.25 -15.62 11.81
N ASN A 154 6.90 -15.95 10.70
CA ASN A 154 8.09 -15.24 10.23
C ASN A 154 7.75 -13.80 9.81
N LEU A 155 6.63 -13.58 9.12
CA LEU A 155 6.15 -12.24 8.78
C LEU A 155 5.94 -11.38 10.03
N VAL A 156 5.21 -11.90 10.98
CA VAL A 156 4.94 -11.24 12.26
C VAL A 156 6.23 -10.86 12.98
N LYS A 157 7.19 -11.79 13.06
CA LYS A 157 8.48 -11.55 13.70
C LYS A 157 9.29 -10.44 13.02
N HIS A 158 9.34 -10.45 11.67
CA HIS A 158 10.09 -9.45 10.92
C HIS A 158 9.47 -8.06 10.99
N THR A 159 8.15 -7.97 10.91
CA THR A 159 7.45 -6.68 10.84
C THR A 159 7.08 -6.10 12.20
N LYS A 160 7.19 -6.90 13.29
CA LYS A 160 6.81 -6.50 14.66
C LYS A 160 5.37 -5.98 14.73
N LEU A 161 4.47 -6.56 13.95
CA LEU A 161 3.06 -6.16 13.91
C LEU A 161 2.24 -6.88 14.97
N LYS A 162 1.02 -6.37 15.18
CA LYS A 162 0.06 -6.95 16.14
C LYS A 162 -0.91 -7.91 15.47
N ASN A 163 -1.28 -7.64 14.24
CA ASN A 163 -2.26 -8.42 13.49
C ASN A 163 -1.77 -8.67 12.07
N LEU A 164 -2.03 -9.87 11.58
CA LEU A 164 -1.78 -10.28 10.20
C LEU A 164 -3.06 -10.86 9.61
N ILE A 165 -3.40 -10.47 8.39
CA ILE A 165 -4.35 -11.18 7.54
C ILE A 165 -3.58 -11.65 6.31
N LEU A 166 -3.37 -12.96 6.19
CA LEU A 166 -2.73 -13.59 5.05
C LEU A 166 -3.79 -14.13 4.10
N LYS A 167 -3.89 -13.53 2.91
CA LYS A 167 -4.87 -13.91 1.88
C LYS A 167 -4.36 -15.12 1.09
N LEU A 168 -5.17 -16.18 0.98
CA LEU A 168 -4.80 -17.46 0.36
C LEU A 168 -5.57 -17.75 -0.95
N GLY A 169 -6.18 -16.73 -1.56
CA GLY A 169 -7.03 -16.88 -2.73
C GLY A 169 -8.27 -17.72 -2.44
N GLU A 170 -8.54 -18.73 -3.25
CA GLU A 170 -9.71 -19.60 -3.09
C GLU A 170 -9.69 -20.42 -1.79
N ARG A 171 -8.54 -20.59 -1.15
CA ARG A 171 -8.39 -21.23 0.15
C ARG A 171 -8.80 -20.34 1.34
N GLY A 172 -9.28 -19.12 1.07
CA GLY A 172 -9.72 -18.17 2.10
C GLY A 172 -8.58 -17.33 2.66
N LEU A 173 -8.51 -17.19 3.96
CA LEU A 173 -7.49 -16.38 4.67
C LEU A 173 -7.11 -16.98 6.02
N VAL A 174 -5.92 -16.59 6.50
CA VAL A 174 -5.45 -16.84 7.86
C VAL A 174 -5.33 -15.50 8.58
N SER A 175 -5.94 -15.41 9.76
CA SER A 175 -5.79 -14.26 10.66
C SER A 175 -4.93 -14.66 11.85
N VAL A 176 -3.89 -13.86 12.11
CA VAL A 176 -3.02 -14.02 13.27
C VAL A 176 -3.12 -12.75 14.12
N ASN A 177 -3.47 -12.92 15.40
CA ASN A 177 -3.50 -11.83 16.38
C ASN A 177 -2.53 -12.15 17.51
N ILE A 178 -1.59 -11.25 17.77
CA ILE A 178 -0.61 -11.41 18.84
C ILE A 178 -1.16 -10.73 20.09
N LYS A 179 -1.98 -11.44 20.82
CA LYS A 179 -2.41 -11.06 22.16
C LYS A 179 -1.40 -11.61 23.17
N GLY A 180 -0.49 -10.76 23.64
CA GLY A 180 0.41 -11.10 24.73
C GLY A 180 1.58 -12.03 24.37
N LYS A 181 2.46 -12.30 25.34
CA LYS A 181 3.72 -13.03 25.20
C LYS A 181 3.59 -14.55 24.87
N ASN A 182 2.38 -15.12 24.77
CA ASN A 182 2.18 -16.58 24.76
C ASN A 182 1.16 -17.10 23.74
N SER A 183 1.03 -16.52 22.55
CA SER A 183 0.11 -17.08 21.55
C SER A 183 0.74 -17.14 20.15
N LEU A 184 1.61 -18.10 19.98
CA LEU A 184 1.93 -18.79 18.73
C LEU A 184 2.21 -20.25 19.03
#